data_05b03769f6c0d78f3c7195ddcac75c95
#
_entry.id   05b03769f6c0d78f3c7195ddcac75c95
#
_cell.length_a   1.000
_cell.length_b   1.000
_cell.length_c   1.000
_cell.angle_alpha   90.00
_cell.angle_beta   90.00
_cell.angle_gamma   90.00
#
_symmetry.space_group_name_H-M   'P 1'
#
loop_
_entity.id
_entity.type
_entity.pdbx_description
1 polymer ?
#
loop_
_entity_poly.entity_id
_entity_poly.type
_entity_poly.pdbx_seq_one_letter_code
_entity_poly.pdbx_strand_id
1 'polypeptide(L)'
;MKQRFSQILSLVVRPAAFAIIMLFSPTYPLASASGSVPIVSVETIQLQSKLVNATLPYNVILPADYRTSKTTRYPVLYLLHGLGGHYSDWLTRTNVADYAAQYRMIVVMPEGNDSWYVDGAAGSNDKYESYILKELMPDVDKRYRTIQARYGRAVAGLSMGGYGAIKYGLKYPSTFAFAGSVSGAFGVTRYTEKEMGGASWEPFLKIFGPVGSETRKANDVFEITRALTPGRIASLPYFYFDCGTEDAAQHFNPNRELSGIFLEKKIPHEYRELPGNHSWAYWDQQVKEVLRIAAEKLRAPKASGKISHR
;
A
#
# COMPACT_ATOMS: atom_id res chain seq x y z
N MET A 1 8.87 -82.44 -33.19
CA MET A 1 8.19 -83.51 -32.41
C MET A 1 7.05 -82.87 -31.64
N LYS A 2 5.82 -83.37 -31.87
CA LYS A 2 4.55 -83.26 -31.08
C LYS A 2 4.02 -81.86 -30.85
N GLN A 3 3.07 -81.34 -31.59
CA GLN A 3 1.59 -81.57 -31.54
C GLN A 3 0.96 -81.38 -30.18
N ARG A 4 0.01 -80.40 -30.12
CA ARG A 4 -1.39 -80.52 -29.63
C ARG A 4 -1.81 -79.18 -28.92
N PHE A 5 -3.00 -78.67 -28.91
CA PHE A 5 -4.32 -78.90 -29.46
C PHE A 5 -5.12 -77.61 -29.26
N SER A 6 -5.94 -77.28 -30.23
CA SER A 6 -7.00 -76.30 -30.24
C SER A 6 -8.04 -76.56 -29.14
N GLN A 7 -8.49 -75.54 -28.44
CA GLN A 7 -9.85 -75.49 -27.93
C GLN A 7 -10.45 -74.08 -28.16
N ILE A 8 -11.45 -74.09 -29.01
CA ILE A 8 -12.31 -72.97 -29.31
C ILE A 8 -13.36 -72.91 -28.23
N LEU A 9 -13.39 -71.78 -27.46
CA LEU A 9 -14.47 -71.51 -26.52
C LEU A 9 -15.36 -70.41 -27.10
N SER A 10 -16.55 -70.81 -27.54
CA SER A 10 -17.58 -69.92 -28.04
C SER A 10 -18.18 -69.10 -26.89
N LEU A 11 -17.91 -67.81 -26.85
CA LEU A 11 -18.54 -66.90 -25.93
C LEU A 11 -19.84 -66.33 -26.55
N VAL A 12 -20.95 -66.68 -25.94
CA VAL A 12 -22.29 -66.15 -26.25
C VAL A 12 -22.36 -64.70 -25.76
N VAL A 13 -22.41 -63.74 -26.71
CA VAL A 13 -22.62 -62.34 -26.41
C VAL A 13 -24.11 -62.09 -26.16
N ARG A 14 -24.47 -61.76 -24.93
CA ARG A 14 -25.80 -61.22 -24.59
C ARG A 14 -25.83 -59.71 -24.87
N PRO A 15 -26.84 -59.13 -25.51
CA PRO A 15 -26.94 -57.71 -25.67
C PRO A 15 -27.30 -57.04 -24.34
N ALA A 16 -26.42 -56.16 -23.85
CA ALA A 16 -26.73 -55.27 -22.75
C ALA A 16 -27.54 -54.10 -23.27
N ALA A 17 -28.75 -53.89 -22.72
CA ALA A 17 -29.55 -52.72 -22.98
C ALA A 17 -28.89 -51.48 -22.36
N PHE A 18 -28.43 -50.57 -23.17
CA PHE A 18 -27.95 -49.25 -22.72
C PHE A 18 -29.15 -48.37 -22.39
N ALA A 19 -29.40 -48.15 -21.13
CA ALA A 19 -30.31 -47.10 -20.67
C ALA A 19 -29.59 -45.75 -20.79
N ILE A 20 -30.05 -44.90 -21.71
CA ILE A 20 -29.61 -43.51 -21.87
C ILE A 20 -30.21 -42.74 -20.71
N ILE A 21 -29.43 -42.46 -19.67
CA ILE A 21 -29.77 -41.51 -18.62
C ILE A 21 -29.51 -40.11 -19.18
N MET A 22 -30.58 -39.39 -19.57
CA MET A 22 -30.52 -37.96 -19.84
C MET A 22 -30.27 -37.23 -18.54
N LEU A 23 -29.03 -36.81 -18.30
CA LEU A 23 -28.68 -35.85 -17.25
C LEU A 23 -29.20 -34.49 -17.67
N PHE A 24 -30.33 -34.07 -17.10
CA PHE A 24 -30.74 -32.67 -17.11
C PHE A 24 -29.78 -31.90 -16.24
N SER A 25 -28.81 -31.21 -16.85
CA SER A 25 -28.02 -30.18 -16.16
C SER A 25 -28.93 -28.99 -15.88
N PRO A 26 -29.09 -28.58 -14.61
CA PRO A 26 -29.80 -27.32 -14.34
C PRO A 26 -28.94 -26.18 -14.89
N THR A 27 -29.45 -25.50 -15.91
CA THR A 27 -28.91 -24.23 -16.37
C THR A 27 -29.21 -23.18 -15.30
N TYR A 28 -28.24 -22.92 -14.43
CA TYR A 28 -28.29 -21.74 -13.57
C TYR A 28 -28.18 -20.52 -14.48
N PRO A 29 -29.13 -19.57 -14.44
CA PRO A 29 -28.94 -18.32 -15.16
C PRO A 29 -27.70 -17.63 -14.57
N LEU A 30 -26.66 -17.47 -15.37
CA LEU A 30 -25.59 -16.52 -15.08
C LEU A 30 -26.27 -15.14 -15.02
N ALA A 31 -26.56 -14.69 -13.81
CA ALA A 31 -26.90 -13.31 -13.57
C ALA A 31 -25.66 -12.48 -13.97
N SER A 32 -25.70 -11.93 -15.16
CA SER A 32 -24.74 -10.90 -15.58
C SER A 32 -25.02 -9.69 -14.69
N ALA A 33 -24.31 -9.61 -13.56
CA ALA A 33 -24.20 -8.39 -12.81
C ALA A 33 -23.37 -7.41 -13.65
N SER A 34 -24.01 -6.73 -14.60
CA SER A 34 -23.48 -5.51 -15.19
C SER A 34 -23.55 -4.38 -14.16
N GLY A 35 -22.81 -4.54 -13.08
CA GLY A 35 -22.60 -3.46 -12.14
C GLY A 35 -21.67 -2.45 -12.80
N SER A 36 -22.24 -1.31 -13.23
CA SER A 36 -21.41 -0.16 -13.61
C SER A 36 -20.47 0.16 -12.45
N VAL A 37 -19.17 0.32 -12.76
CA VAL A 37 -18.19 0.78 -11.76
C VAL A 37 -18.72 2.11 -11.18
N PRO A 38 -18.81 2.27 -9.86
CA PRO A 38 -19.31 3.50 -9.27
C PRO A 38 -18.43 4.68 -9.71
N ILE A 39 -19.05 5.76 -10.22
CA ILE A 39 -18.31 6.95 -10.66
C ILE A 39 -17.77 7.68 -9.42
N VAL A 40 -16.46 7.77 -9.28
CA VAL A 40 -15.79 8.57 -8.25
C VAL A 40 -15.56 10.00 -8.74
N SER A 41 -15.46 10.94 -7.82
CA SER A 41 -15.07 12.32 -8.12
C SER A 41 -13.57 12.49 -7.81
N VAL A 42 -12.84 13.06 -8.76
CA VAL A 42 -11.44 13.44 -8.57
C VAL A 42 -11.35 14.96 -8.50
N GLU A 43 -10.65 15.48 -7.51
CA GLU A 43 -10.43 16.91 -7.31
C GLU A 43 -8.92 17.17 -7.20
N THR A 44 -8.45 18.31 -7.75
CA THR A 44 -7.08 18.80 -7.56
C THR A 44 -7.12 20.06 -6.72
N ILE A 45 -6.38 20.07 -5.62
CA ILE A 45 -6.30 21.18 -4.68
C ILE A 45 -4.88 21.76 -4.72
N GLN A 46 -4.77 23.08 -4.66
CA GLN A 46 -3.51 23.79 -4.48
C GLN A 46 -3.37 24.17 -3.00
N LEU A 47 -2.34 23.69 -2.33
CA LEU A 47 -2.05 23.99 -0.93
C LEU A 47 -0.80 24.87 -0.83
N GLN A 48 -0.95 26.07 -0.30
CA GLN A 48 0.19 26.92 0.03
C GLN A 48 0.86 26.41 1.31
N SER A 49 2.01 25.78 1.16
CA SER A 49 2.83 25.31 2.30
C SER A 49 3.74 26.42 2.81
N LYS A 50 3.71 26.67 4.11
CA LYS A 50 4.67 27.54 4.79
C LYS A 50 5.95 26.79 5.15
N LEU A 51 5.85 25.49 5.39
CA LEU A 51 6.97 24.63 5.80
C LEU A 51 7.94 24.33 4.66
N VAL A 52 7.41 24.27 3.43
CA VAL A 52 8.20 24.05 2.21
C VAL A 52 8.40 25.35 1.42
N ASN A 53 7.64 26.41 1.79
CA ASN A 53 7.61 27.70 1.10
C ASN A 53 7.27 27.58 -0.40
N ALA A 54 6.29 26.74 -0.72
CA ALA A 54 5.83 26.48 -2.08
C ALA A 54 4.34 26.17 -2.12
N THR A 55 3.71 26.38 -3.29
CA THR A 55 2.37 25.85 -3.54
C THR A 55 2.50 24.42 -4.03
N LEU A 56 1.96 23.49 -3.26
CA LEU A 56 2.03 22.05 -3.54
C LEU A 56 0.64 21.53 -3.89
N PRO A 57 0.45 21.00 -5.09
CA PRO A 57 -0.81 20.37 -5.46
C PRO A 57 -1.00 19.02 -4.76
N TYR A 58 -2.26 18.62 -4.59
CA TYR A 58 -2.61 17.24 -4.28
C TYR A 58 -3.93 16.84 -4.96
N ASN A 59 -4.05 15.58 -5.33
CA ASN A 59 -5.28 15.01 -5.87
C ASN A 59 -6.06 14.30 -4.77
N VAL A 60 -7.40 14.31 -4.90
CA VAL A 60 -8.31 13.64 -3.98
C VAL A 60 -9.30 12.83 -4.78
N ILE A 61 -9.39 11.53 -4.50
CA ILE A 61 -10.48 10.67 -4.96
C ILE A 61 -11.51 10.60 -3.85
N LEU A 62 -12.74 11.01 -4.15
CA LEU A 62 -13.87 10.95 -3.23
C LEU A 62 -14.70 9.69 -3.50
N PRO A 63 -15.13 8.96 -2.44
CA PRO A 63 -15.96 7.77 -2.61
C PRO A 63 -17.30 8.10 -3.31
N ALA A 64 -17.85 7.14 -4.04
CA ALA A 64 -19.01 7.34 -4.91
C ALA A 64 -20.23 7.94 -4.18
N ASP A 65 -20.42 7.60 -2.90
CA ASP A 65 -21.51 8.11 -2.08
C ASP A 65 -21.20 9.43 -1.35
N TYR A 66 -20.02 10.04 -1.58
CA TYR A 66 -19.60 11.24 -0.87
C TYR A 66 -20.55 12.42 -1.05
N ARG A 67 -21.08 12.61 -2.27
CA ARG A 67 -21.99 13.74 -2.57
C ARG A 67 -23.41 13.52 -2.05
N THR A 68 -23.86 12.29 -1.96
CA THR A 68 -25.21 11.93 -1.52
C THR A 68 -25.32 11.77 -0.01
N SER A 69 -24.29 11.22 0.65
CA SER A 69 -24.25 11.00 2.09
C SER A 69 -23.68 12.23 2.82
N LYS A 70 -24.52 13.16 3.26
CA LYS A 70 -24.09 14.46 3.82
C LYS A 70 -23.45 14.40 5.21
N THR A 71 -23.75 13.38 6.00
CA THR A 71 -23.30 13.26 7.41
C THR A 71 -22.18 12.23 7.61
N THR A 72 -21.99 11.32 6.65
CA THR A 72 -20.97 10.27 6.74
C THR A 72 -19.57 10.88 6.74
N ARG A 73 -18.71 10.41 7.67
CA ARG A 73 -17.28 10.66 7.65
C ARG A 73 -16.56 9.43 7.09
N TYR A 74 -15.49 9.67 6.38
CA TYR A 74 -14.76 8.65 5.63
C TYR A 74 -13.33 8.51 6.14
N PRO A 75 -12.78 7.29 6.19
CA PRO A 75 -11.36 7.11 6.39
C PRO A 75 -10.57 7.68 5.21
N VAL A 76 -9.28 7.98 5.44
CA VAL A 76 -8.38 8.58 4.45
C VAL A 76 -7.15 7.70 4.28
N LEU A 77 -6.80 7.41 3.03
CA LEU A 77 -5.51 6.88 2.63
C LEU A 77 -4.69 8.00 1.98
N TYR A 78 -3.53 8.33 2.54
CA TYR A 78 -2.52 9.17 1.92
C TYR A 78 -1.61 8.27 1.08
N LEU A 79 -1.63 8.45 -0.25
CA LEU A 79 -0.95 7.59 -1.22
C LEU A 79 0.21 8.35 -1.87
N LEU A 80 1.43 8.03 -1.46
CA LEU A 80 2.65 8.75 -1.77
C LEU A 80 3.28 8.25 -3.08
N HIS A 81 3.79 9.17 -3.92
CA HIS A 81 4.49 8.84 -5.18
C HIS A 81 5.97 8.49 -4.94
N GLY A 82 6.65 7.99 -5.98
CA GLY A 82 8.08 7.67 -5.97
C GLY A 82 8.99 8.82 -6.35
N LEU A 83 10.31 8.59 -6.33
CA LEU A 83 11.33 9.54 -6.77
C LEU A 83 11.11 9.92 -8.24
N GLY A 84 11.26 11.19 -8.58
CA GLY A 84 11.00 11.73 -9.93
C GLY A 84 9.53 11.74 -10.33
N GLY A 85 8.63 11.37 -9.39
CA GLY A 85 7.20 11.36 -9.60
C GLY A 85 6.49 12.59 -9.04
N HIS A 86 5.17 12.65 -9.25
CA HIS A 86 4.32 13.77 -8.87
C HIS A 86 2.96 13.30 -8.32
N TYR A 87 2.23 14.23 -7.68
CA TYR A 87 0.86 14.04 -7.16
C TYR A 87 -0.13 13.43 -8.16
N SER A 88 0.12 13.59 -9.47
CA SER A 88 -0.75 13.10 -10.54
C SER A 88 -0.46 11.68 -11.00
N ASP A 89 0.70 11.10 -10.66
CA ASP A 89 1.19 9.87 -11.29
C ASP A 89 0.30 8.65 -11.00
N TRP A 90 -0.19 8.52 -9.79
CA TRP A 90 -1.10 7.43 -9.47
C TRP A 90 -2.37 7.44 -10.34
N LEU A 91 -2.88 8.65 -10.67
CA LEU A 91 -4.07 8.79 -11.53
C LEU A 91 -3.77 8.57 -13.00
N THR A 92 -2.59 9.00 -13.47
CA THR A 92 -2.26 9.00 -14.90
C THR A 92 -1.59 7.71 -15.38
N ARG A 93 -1.00 6.95 -14.44
CA ARG A 93 -0.21 5.75 -14.74
C ARG A 93 -0.83 4.46 -14.22
N THR A 94 -1.95 4.55 -13.48
CA THR A 94 -2.68 3.41 -12.94
C THR A 94 -4.18 3.63 -13.05
N ASN A 95 -4.96 2.57 -12.76
CA ASN A 95 -6.41 2.67 -12.66
C ASN A 95 -6.87 2.86 -11.19
N VAL A 96 -6.08 3.55 -10.38
CA VAL A 96 -6.33 3.69 -8.93
C VAL A 96 -7.70 4.29 -8.62
N ALA A 97 -8.22 5.18 -9.47
CA ALA A 97 -9.55 5.77 -9.29
C ALA A 97 -10.67 4.72 -9.36
N ASP A 98 -10.60 3.82 -10.35
CA ASP A 98 -11.55 2.72 -10.52
C ASP A 98 -11.44 1.69 -9.39
N TYR A 99 -10.21 1.41 -8.96
CA TYR A 99 -10.00 0.51 -7.82
C TYR A 99 -10.53 1.09 -6.52
N ALA A 100 -10.29 2.39 -6.28
CA ALA A 100 -10.76 3.10 -5.09
C ALA A 100 -12.30 3.24 -5.05
N ALA A 101 -12.97 3.24 -6.21
CA ALA A 101 -14.43 3.31 -6.31
C ALA A 101 -15.17 2.20 -5.55
N GLN A 102 -14.51 1.07 -5.31
CA GLN A 102 -15.08 -0.07 -4.57
C GLN A 102 -15.07 0.14 -3.06
N TYR A 103 -14.41 1.20 -2.56
CA TYR A 103 -14.23 1.43 -1.14
C TYR A 103 -14.82 2.77 -0.69
N ARG A 104 -15.38 2.78 0.52
CA ARG A 104 -15.87 4.01 1.15
C ARG A 104 -14.74 4.72 1.86
N MET A 105 -13.75 5.17 1.11
CA MET A 105 -12.49 5.76 1.60
C MET A 105 -12.09 6.92 0.69
N ILE A 106 -11.61 8.02 1.26
CA ILE A 106 -10.98 9.11 0.54
C ILE A 106 -9.52 8.71 0.26
N VAL A 107 -9.04 8.92 -0.97
CA VAL A 107 -7.62 8.72 -1.31
C VAL A 107 -7.01 10.08 -1.65
N VAL A 108 -5.93 10.45 -0.96
CA VAL A 108 -5.22 11.72 -1.12
C VAL A 108 -3.82 11.43 -1.68
N MET A 109 -3.48 12.03 -2.80
CA MET A 109 -2.20 11.85 -3.48
C MET A 109 -1.45 13.19 -3.49
N PRO A 110 -0.58 13.45 -2.51
CA PRO A 110 0.12 14.71 -2.37
C PRO A 110 1.34 14.83 -3.29
N GLU A 111 1.71 16.08 -3.61
CA GLU A 111 3.04 16.39 -4.12
C GLU A 111 4.07 16.23 -2.99
N GLY A 112 5.13 15.50 -3.27
CA GLY A 112 6.23 15.25 -2.34
C GLY A 112 7.58 15.65 -2.92
N ASN A 113 7.63 16.06 -4.20
CA ASN A 113 8.88 16.24 -4.94
C ASN A 113 9.87 15.09 -4.66
N ASP A 114 11.16 15.31 -4.83
CA ASP A 114 12.20 14.31 -4.53
C ASP A 114 12.68 14.36 -3.06
N SER A 115 11.77 14.69 -2.14
CA SER A 115 12.08 14.99 -0.74
C SER A 115 12.33 13.77 0.15
N TRP A 116 12.07 12.56 -0.35
CA TRP A 116 12.04 11.33 0.46
C TRP A 116 11.07 11.41 1.64
N TYR A 117 10.13 12.36 1.59
CA TYR A 117 9.17 12.61 2.67
C TYR A 117 9.85 12.83 4.03
N VAL A 118 10.99 13.52 4.04
CA VAL A 118 11.83 13.81 5.20
C VAL A 118 11.84 15.31 5.44
N ASP A 119 11.96 15.74 6.69
CA ASP A 119 12.41 17.07 7.00
C ASP A 119 13.92 17.09 6.79
N GLY A 120 14.40 17.88 5.82
CA GLY A 120 15.78 17.90 5.37
C GLY A 120 16.80 18.16 6.50
N ALA A 121 18.06 17.83 6.26
CA ALA A 121 19.15 18.01 7.21
C ALA A 121 19.29 19.48 7.66
N ALA A 122 20.01 19.71 8.73
CA ALA A 122 20.18 21.03 9.34
C ALA A 122 20.57 22.09 8.27
N GLY A 123 19.80 23.17 8.18
CA GLY A 123 19.96 24.23 7.18
C GLY A 123 19.09 24.07 5.92
N SER A 124 18.41 22.93 5.73
CA SER A 124 17.41 22.76 4.66
C SER A 124 16.08 23.38 5.08
N ASN A 125 15.43 24.09 4.15
CA ASN A 125 14.06 24.58 4.34
C ASN A 125 13.00 23.57 3.87
N ASP A 126 13.42 22.40 3.38
CA ASP A 126 12.54 21.38 2.82
C ASP A 126 12.00 20.49 3.96
N LYS A 127 10.83 20.83 4.50
CA LYS A 127 10.20 20.15 5.64
C LYS A 127 9.01 19.31 5.19
N TYR A 128 9.24 18.35 4.31
CA TYR A 128 8.15 17.56 3.72
C TYR A 128 7.49 16.57 4.68
N GLU A 129 8.20 16.01 5.65
CA GLU A 129 7.58 15.21 6.72
C GLU A 129 6.61 16.06 7.54
N SER A 130 7.06 17.24 7.99
CA SER A 130 6.22 18.19 8.71
C SER A 130 5.08 18.74 7.84
N TYR A 131 5.30 19.00 6.56
CA TYR A 131 4.26 19.43 5.61
C TYR A 131 3.13 18.40 5.54
N ILE A 132 3.43 17.13 5.29
CA ILE A 132 2.41 16.08 5.22
C ILE A 132 1.59 16.04 6.51
N LEU A 133 2.25 16.03 7.66
CA LEU A 133 1.60 15.81 8.95
C LEU A 133 0.91 17.05 9.54
N LYS A 134 1.46 18.25 9.30
CA LYS A 134 1.03 19.48 9.99
C LYS A 134 0.30 20.49 9.09
N GLU A 135 0.40 20.35 7.76
CA GLU A 135 -0.29 21.23 6.83
C GLU A 135 -1.27 20.46 5.94
N LEU A 136 -0.81 19.42 5.21
CA LEU A 136 -1.67 18.66 4.30
C LEU A 136 -2.79 17.92 5.04
N MET A 137 -2.47 17.13 6.06
CA MET A 137 -3.50 16.38 6.79
C MET A 137 -4.56 17.28 7.44
N PRO A 138 -4.21 18.39 8.10
CA PRO A 138 -5.19 19.36 8.59
C PRO A 138 -6.01 20.04 7.49
N ASP A 139 -5.42 20.35 6.33
CA ASP A 139 -6.15 20.92 5.20
C ASP A 139 -7.20 19.94 4.64
N VAL A 140 -6.82 18.65 4.48
CA VAL A 140 -7.73 17.57 4.09
C VAL A 140 -8.86 17.41 5.11
N ASP A 141 -8.55 17.40 6.39
CA ASP A 141 -9.54 17.28 7.48
C ASP A 141 -10.50 18.47 7.54
N LYS A 142 -10.06 19.66 7.16
CA LYS A 142 -10.88 20.87 7.06
C LYS A 142 -11.79 20.87 5.84
N ARG A 143 -11.32 20.38 4.69
CA ARG A 143 -12.06 20.39 3.42
C ARG A 143 -13.05 19.26 3.29
N TYR A 144 -12.72 18.10 3.85
CA TYR A 144 -13.45 16.86 3.63
C TYR A 144 -14.00 16.27 4.93
N ARG A 145 -15.04 15.47 4.80
CA ARG A 145 -15.65 14.75 5.93
C ARG A 145 -14.81 13.52 6.28
N THR A 146 -13.67 13.73 6.90
CA THR A 146 -12.74 12.70 7.31
C THR A 146 -13.03 12.18 8.72
N ILE A 147 -12.61 10.95 9.00
CA ILE A 147 -12.50 10.41 10.36
C ILE A 147 -11.15 10.86 10.92
N GLN A 148 -11.16 11.87 11.79
CA GLN A 148 -9.95 12.53 12.33
C GLN A 148 -9.29 11.76 13.49
N ALA A 149 -9.41 10.44 13.49
CA ALA A 149 -8.82 9.55 14.49
C ALA A 149 -7.87 8.54 13.81
N ARG A 150 -6.98 7.96 14.61
CA ARG A 150 -6.00 6.96 14.14
C ARG A 150 -6.64 5.88 13.26
N TYR A 151 -7.76 5.30 13.69
CA TYR A 151 -8.44 4.24 12.93
C TYR A 151 -9.06 4.71 11.61
N GLY A 152 -9.12 6.01 11.37
CA GLY A 152 -9.56 6.62 10.12
C GLY A 152 -8.41 7.03 9.18
N ARG A 153 -7.14 6.75 9.50
CA ARG A 153 -5.99 7.23 8.74
C ARG A 153 -5.04 6.11 8.35
N ALA A 154 -4.72 6.07 7.08
CA ALA A 154 -3.73 5.18 6.49
C ALA A 154 -2.73 5.99 5.66
N VAL A 155 -1.52 5.47 5.50
CA VAL A 155 -0.51 5.98 4.58
C VAL A 155 0.08 4.82 3.79
N ALA A 156 0.27 5.01 2.50
CA ALA A 156 0.95 4.03 1.65
C ALA A 156 1.68 4.72 0.51
N GLY A 157 2.51 3.99 -0.22
CA GLY A 157 3.18 4.54 -1.38
C GLY A 157 4.07 3.53 -2.10
N LEU A 158 4.67 3.97 -3.19
CA LEU A 158 5.64 3.19 -3.95
C LEU A 158 7.06 3.74 -3.79
N SER A 159 8.07 2.86 -3.85
CA SER A 159 9.49 3.25 -3.90
C SER A 159 9.85 4.25 -2.78
N MET A 160 10.23 5.49 -3.12
CA MET A 160 10.43 6.61 -2.18
C MET A 160 9.19 6.82 -1.28
N GLY A 161 7.99 6.79 -1.85
CA GLY A 161 6.73 6.93 -1.10
C GLY A 161 6.45 5.72 -0.20
N GLY A 162 6.84 4.53 -0.62
CA GLY A 162 6.79 3.32 0.20
C GLY A 162 7.70 3.41 1.42
N TYR A 163 8.93 3.90 1.24
CA TYR A 163 9.83 4.22 2.34
C TYR A 163 9.19 5.26 3.29
N GLY A 164 8.67 6.36 2.74
CA GLY A 164 8.01 7.41 3.54
C GLY A 164 6.85 6.86 4.35
N ALA A 165 6.02 6.01 3.76
CA ALA A 165 4.85 5.42 4.42
C ALA A 165 5.23 4.51 5.60
N ILE A 166 6.20 3.60 5.42
CA ILE A 166 6.67 2.72 6.51
C ILE A 166 7.34 3.55 7.60
N LYS A 167 8.18 4.52 7.24
CA LYS A 167 8.80 5.45 8.19
C LYS A 167 7.73 6.20 9.03
N TYR A 168 6.66 6.68 8.40
CA TYR A 168 5.59 7.37 9.12
C TYR A 168 4.84 6.43 10.07
N GLY A 169 4.57 5.19 9.64
CA GLY A 169 3.99 4.18 10.52
C GLY A 169 4.83 3.91 11.76
N LEU A 170 6.14 3.83 11.63
CA LEU A 170 7.08 3.61 12.72
C LEU A 170 7.21 4.84 13.65
N LYS A 171 7.30 6.04 13.08
CA LYS A 171 7.49 7.30 13.84
C LYS A 171 6.21 7.83 14.48
N TYR A 172 5.06 7.67 13.84
CA TYR A 172 3.78 8.26 14.22
C TYR A 172 2.64 7.24 14.41
N PRO A 173 2.83 6.23 15.28
CA PRO A 173 1.84 5.14 15.44
C PRO A 173 0.50 5.61 16.04
N SER A 174 0.46 6.76 16.67
CA SER A 174 -0.80 7.38 17.14
C SER A 174 -1.60 8.04 16.01
N THR A 175 -1.00 8.24 14.84
CA THR A 175 -1.62 8.93 13.71
C THR A 175 -2.25 7.95 12.72
N PHE A 176 -1.58 6.82 12.43
CA PHE A 176 -2.00 5.89 11.40
C PHE A 176 -2.37 4.51 11.99
N ALA A 177 -3.42 3.89 11.43
CA ALA A 177 -3.80 2.51 11.73
C ALA A 177 -3.20 1.50 10.73
N PHE A 178 -2.81 1.99 9.55
CA PHE A 178 -2.21 1.21 8.49
C PHE A 178 -1.08 1.98 7.82
N ALA A 179 0.01 1.28 7.51
CA ALA A 179 1.11 1.77 6.69
C ALA A 179 1.47 0.72 5.63
N GLY A 180 1.40 1.11 4.34
CA GLY A 180 1.62 0.22 3.21
C GLY A 180 2.77 0.66 2.31
N SER A 181 3.48 -0.29 1.69
CA SER A 181 4.57 -0.01 0.77
C SER A 181 4.60 -0.99 -0.40
N VAL A 182 4.82 -0.47 -1.58
CA VAL A 182 5.05 -1.25 -2.80
C VAL A 182 6.46 -0.95 -3.30
N SER A 183 7.33 -1.97 -3.43
CA SER A 183 8.74 -1.81 -3.83
C SER A 183 9.48 -0.73 -3.03
N GLY A 184 9.31 -0.68 -1.71
CA GLY A 184 9.84 0.39 -0.86
C GLY A 184 11.36 0.52 -0.91
N ALA A 185 11.87 1.74 -1.08
CA ALA A 185 13.31 2.03 -1.14
C ALA A 185 13.92 2.12 0.27
N PHE A 186 13.74 1.09 1.10
CA PHE A 186 14.09 1.10 2.52
C PHE A 186 15.58 1.29 2.80
N GLY A 187 16.46 0.90 1.87
CA GLY A 187 17.91 1.05 2.00
C GLY A 187 18.44 2.48 1.81
N VAL A 188 17.58 3.45 1.47
CA VAL A 188 17.99 4.78 1.01
C VAL A 188 18.93 5.51 1.97
N THR A 189 18.73 5.41 3.28
CA THR A 189 19.58 6.08 4.28
C THR A 189 21.02 5.56 4.33
N ARG A 190 21.28 4.41 3.68
CA ARG A 190 22.60 3.78 3.58
C ARG A 190 23.33 4.11 2.29
N TYR A 191 22.67 4.82 1.34
CA TYR A 191 23.28 5.15 0.06
C TYR A 191 24.46 6.11 0.25
N THR A 192 25.49 5.84 -0.54
CA THR A 192 26.70 6.66 -0.68
C THR A 192 26.68 7.36 -2.02
N GLU A 193 27.65 8.20 -2.29
CA GLU A 193 27.83 8.85 -3.60
C GLU A 193 27.90 7.83 -4.75
N LYS A 194 28.46 6.66 -4.49
CA LYS A 194 28.56 5.57 -5.48
C LYS A 194 27.20 5.06 -5.94
N GLU A 195 26.24 4.89 -5.01
CA GLU A 195 24.89 4.39 -5.31
C GLU A 195 24.01 5.49 -5.91
N MET A 196 24.15 6.75 -5.48
CA MET A 196 23.30 7.85 -5.92
C MET A 196 23.76 8.47 -7.25
N GLY A 197 25.04 8.37 -7.60
CA GLY A 197 25.63 9.02 -8.76
C GLY A 197 25.78 10.54 -8.61
N GLY A 198 26.78 11.13 -9.28
CA GLY A 198 27.31 12.48 -9.05
C GLY A 198 26.28 13.60 -8.94
N ALA A 199 25.41 13.79 -9.94
CA ALA A 199 24.46 14.90 -9.96
C ALA A 199 23.35 14.79 -8.89
N SER A 200 23.01 13.58 -8.46
CA SER A 200 21.97 13.34 -7.45
C SER A 200 22.52 13.37 -6.02
N TRP A 201 23.86 13.34 -5.83
CA TRP A 201 24.46 13.26 -4.52
C TRP A 201 24.30 14.54 -3.68
N GLU A 202 24.55 15.69 -4.26
CA GLU A 202 24.39 16.96 -3.54
C GLU A 202 22.93 17.24 -3.09
N PRO A 203 21.90 17.05 -3.93
CA PRO A 203 20.51 17.10 -3.47
C PRO A 203 20.21 16.09 -2.36
N PHE A 204 20.73 14.87 -2.47
CA PHE A 204 20.56 13.83 -1.47
C PHE A 204 21.21 14.19 -0.13
N LEU A 205 22.41 14.80 -0.13
CA LEU A 205 23.06 15.30 1.08
C LEU A 205 22.26 16.41 1.78
N LYS A 206 21.56 17.28 1.03
CA LYS A 206 20.70 18.31 1.60
C LYS A 206 19.50 17.69 2.36
N ILE A 207 19.03 16.53 1.91
CA ILE A 207 17.90 15.84 2.53
C ILE A 207 18.37 15.01 3.73
N PHE A 208 19.36 14.16 3.56
CA PHE A 208 19.76 13.17 4.58
C PHE A 208 21.02 13.55 5.37
N GLY A 209 21.78 14.53 4.90
CA GLY A 209 23.09 14.83 5.45
C GLY A 209 24.15 13.78 5.06
N PRO A 210 25.38 13.93 5.57
CA PRO A 210 26.45 12.98 5.31
C PRO A 210 26.18 11.61 5.95
N VAL A 211 26.91 10.59 5.49
CA VAL A 211 26.82 9.24 6.07
C VAL A 211 27.09 9.31 7.58
N GLY A 212 26.22 8.64 8.36
CA GLY A 212 26.32 8.62 9.82
C GLY A 212 25.74 9.86 10.53
N SER A 213 25.19 10.84 9.79
CA SER A 213 24.52 12.00 10.40
C SER A 213 23.29 11.62 11.23
N GLU A 214 22.93 12.46 12.19
CA GLU A 214 21.73 12.25 13.01
C GLU A 214 20.46 12.25 12.16
N THR A 215 20.40 13.07 11.10
CA THR A 215 19.25 13.06 10.17
C THR A 215 19.09 11.72 9.48
N ARG A 216 20.19 11.08 9.03
CA ARG A 216 20.14 9.73 8.44
C ARG A 216 19.65 8.70 9.46
N LYS A 217 20.23 8.67 10.65
CA LYS A 217 19.85 7.75 11.72
C LYS A 217 18.38 7.90 12.11
N ALA A 218 17.91 9.14 12.30
CA ALA A 218 16.52 9.45 12.66
C ALA A 218 15.49 9.08 11.58
N ASN A 219 15.96 8.82 10.35
CA ASN A 219 15.13 8.45 9.21
C ASN A 219 15.43 7.04 8.67
N ASP A 220 16.35 6.29 9.28
CA ASP A 220 16.66 4.91 8.94
C ASP A 220 15.59 3.97 9.52
N VAL A 221 14.78 3.36 8.66
CA VAL A 221 13.67 2.47 9.09
C VAL A 221 14.19 1.24 9.84
N PHE A 222 15.41 0.78 9.57
CA PHE A 222 16.00 -0.34 10.28
C PHE A 222 16.43 0.06 11.70
N GLU A 223 17.12 1.19 11.85
CA GLU A 223 17.53 1.72 13.14
C GLU A 223 16.32 2.07 14.01
N ILE A 224 15.32 2.76 13.42
CA ILE A 224 14.06 3.06 14.11
C ILE A 224 13.41 1.76 14.62
N THR A 225 13.34 0.73 13.76
CA THR A 225 12.72 -0.55 14.11
C THR A 225 13.51 -1.28 15.19
N ARG A 226 14.83 -1.35 15.09
CA ARG A 226 15.69 -2.00 16.10
C ARG A 226 15.57 -1.35 17.47
N ALA A 227 15.41 -0.03 17.51
CA ALA A 227 15.27 0.75 18.76
C ALA A 227 13.90 0.65 19.43
N LEU A 228 12.89 0.03 18.80
CA LEU A 228 11.54 -0.08 19.35
C LEU A 228 11.52 -0.92 20.63
N THR A 229 10.88 -0.38 21.66
CA THR A 229 10.55 -1.09 22.90
C THR A 229 9.25 -1.90 22.76
N PRO A 230 8.99 -2.94 23.59
CA PRO A 230 7.74 -3.71 23.55
C PRO A 230 6.47 -2.84 23.64
N GLY A 231 6.46 -1.84 24.53
CA GLY A 231 5.34 -0.91 24.65
C GLY A 231 5.09 -0.07 23.39
N ARG A 232 6.15 0.32 22.69
CA ARG A 232 6.05 1.03 21.43
C ARG A 232 5.54 0.12 20.31
N ILE A 233 5.99 -1.13 20.27
CA ILE A 233 5.53 -2.14 19.31
C ILE A 233 4.02 -2.36 19.42
N ALA A 234 3.46 -2.43 20.62
CA ALA A 234 2.03 -2.61 20.85
C ALA A 234 1.16 -1.45 20.28
N SER A 235 1.74 -0.28 20.08
CA SER A 235 1.05 0.89 19.52
C SER A 235 1.17 1.04 18.00
N LEU A 236 1.99 0.22 17.34
CA LEU A 236 2.26 0.34 15.91
C LEU A 236 0.99 0.10 15.05
N PRO A 237 0.93 0.69 13.83
CA PRO A 237 -0.08 0.35 12.85
C PRO A 237 0.12 -1.09 12.33
N TYR A 238 -0.85 -1.59 11.59
CA TYR A 238 -0.61 -2.75 10.75
C TYR A 238 0.22 -2.36 9.55
N PHE A 239 1.26 -3.15 9.27
CA PHE A 239 2.13 -2.93 8.12
C PHE A 239 1.85 -3.95 7.01
N TYR A 240 1.84 -3.47 5.78
CA TYR A 240 1.88 -4.27 4.57
C TYR A 240 2.99 -3.76 3.67
N PHE A 241 3.81 -4.65 3.14
CA PHE A 241 4.74 -4.27 2.08
C PHE A 241 5.03 -5.45 1.16
N ASP A 242 5.30 -5.12 -0.08
CA ASP A 242 5.68 -6.09 -1.10
C ASP A 242 6.86 -5.56 -1.94
N CYS A 243 7.51 -6.49 -2.64
CA CYS A 243 8.55 -6.17 -3.60
C CYS A 243 8.54 -7.18 -4.73
N GLY A 244 8.76 -6.71 -5.95
CA GLY A 244 8.90 -7.57 -7.11
C GLY A 244 10.17 -8.43 -7.04
N THR A 245 10.08 -9.71 -7.40
CA THR A 245 11.24 -10.62 -7.40
C THR A 245 12.26 -10.29 -8.50
N GLU A 246 11.88 -9.45 -9.47
CA GLU A 246 12.72 -8.95 -10.54
C GLU A 246 13.17 -7.50 -10.32
N ASP A 247 12.87 -6.95 -9.12
CA ASP A 247 13.34 -5.62 -8.73
C ASP A 247 14.85 -5.64 -8.47
N ALA A 248 15.49 -4.49 -8.62
CA ALA A 248 16.92 -4.37 -8.35
C ALA A 248 17.24 -4.76 -6.90
N ALA A 249 18.42 -5.39 -6.69
CA ALA A 249 18.84 -5.87 -5.38
C ALA A 249 18.84 -4.79 -4.28
N GLN A 250 19.05 -3.54 -4.66
CA GLN A 250 19.01 -2.37 -3.77
C GLN A 250 17.59 -2.04 -3.22
N HIS A 251 16.53 -2.58 -3.85
CA HIS A 251 15.17 -2.50 -3.33
C HIS A 251 14.76 -3.83 -2.71
N PHE A 252 14.99 -4.93 -3.40
CA PHE A 252 14.55 -6.26 -2.99
C PHE A 252 15.16 -6.70 -1.65
N ASN A 253 16.50 -6.62 -1.50
CA ASN A 253 17.18 -7.07 -0.29
C ASN A 253 16.77 -6.28 0.97
N PRO A 254 16.69 -4.92 0.95
CA PRO A 254 16.21 -4.16 2.10
C PRO A 254 14.77 -4.46 2.51
N ASN A 255 13.88 -4.83 1.58
CA ASN A 255 12.52 -5.25 1.91
C ASN A 255 12.54 -6.58 2.69
N ARG A 256 13.32 -7.56 2.25
CA ARG A 256 13.54 -8.81 3.00
C ARG A 256 14.15 -8.57 4.39
N GLU A 257 15.18 -7.72 4.46
CA GLU A 257 15.83 -7.39 5.73
C GLU A 257 14.85 -6.80 6.72
N LEU A 258 14.03 -5.84 6.30
CA LEU A 258 13.04 -5.21 7.18
C LEU A 258 12.00 -6.21 7.67
N SER A 259 11.51 -7.09 6.79
CA SER A 259 10.59 -8.18 7.19
C SER A 259 11.22 -9.10 8.22
N GLY A 260 12.50 -9.47 8.05
CA GLY A 260 13.24 -10.27 9.03
C GLY A 260 13.27 -9.61 10.42
N ILE A 261 13.57 -8.31 10.47
CA ILE A 261 13.59 -7.55 11.73
C ILE A 261 12.18 -7.45 12.35
N PHE A 262 11.15 -7.27 11.52
CA PHE A 262 9.75 -7.24 12.00
C PHE A 262 9.34 -8.57 12.61
N LEU A 263 9.72 -9.70 12.00
CA LEU A 263 9.49 -11.05 12.53
C LEU A 263 10.21 -11.26 13.87
N GLU A 264 11.48 -10.89 13.95
CA GLU A 264 12.31 -10.99 15.17
C GLU A 264 11.69 -10.21 16.32
N LYS A 265 11.21 -8.99 16.05
CA LYS A 265 10.57 -8.13 17.04
C LYS A 265 9.09 -8.41 17.25
N LYS A 266 8.52 -9.40 16.57
CA LYS A 266 7.09 -9.76 16.64
C LYS A 266 6.17 -8.58 16.27
N ILE A 267 6.59 -7.75 15.31
CA ILE A 267 5.76 -6.66 14.79
C ILE A 267 4.74 -7.26 13.80
N PRO A 268 3.43 -7.06 14.01
CA PRO A 268 2.41 -7.55 13.08
C PRO A 268 2.53 -6.91 11.70
N HIS A 269 2.80 -7.72 10.69
CA HIS A 269 2.93 -7.27 9.31
C HIS A 269 2.61 -8.38 8.32
N GLU A 270 2.43 -8.00 7.08
CA GLU A 270 2.40 -8.88 5.93
C GLU A 270 3.46 -8.42 4.94
N TYR A 271 4.35 -9.32 4.54
CA TYR A 271 5.33 -9.10 3.50
C TYR A 271 5.13 -10.12 2.37
N ARG A 272 5.17 -9.65 1.13
CA ARG A 272 5.05 -10.50 -0.06
C ARG A 272 6.18 -10.25 -1.04
N GLU A 273 6.65 -11.33 -1.64
CA GLU A 273 7.54 -11.31 -2.81
C GLU A 273 6.73 -11.83 -3.99
N LEU A 274 6.58 -11.00 -5.02
CA LEU A 274 5.68 -11.28 -6.14
C LEU A 274 6.43 -11.10 -7.46
N PRO A 275 6.07 -11.85 -8.52
CA PRO A 275 6.66 -11.64 -9.85
C PRO A 275 6.48 -10.20 -10.32
N GLY A 276 7.56 -9.58 -10.83
CA GLY A 276 7.57 -8.23 -11.37
C GLY A 276 8.79 -7.41 -10.93
N ASN A 277 8.91 -6.22 -11.47
CA ASN A 277 10.05 -5.33 -11.32
C ASN A 277 9.62 -3.92 -10.86
N HIS A 278 10.59 -2.98 -10.76
CA HIS A 278 10.35 -1.60 -10.34
C HIS A 278 9.63 -0.77 -11.42
N SER A 279 8.35 -1.03 -11.63
CA SER A 279 7.59 -0.45 -12.74
C SER A 279 6.14 -0.13 -12.40
N TRP A 280 5.56 0.81 -13.15
CA TRP A 280 4.15 1.17 -13.00
C TRP A 280 3.19 0.00 -13.28
N ALA A 281 3.57 -0.94 -14.16
CA ALA A 281 2.77 -2.14 -14.41
C ALA A 281 2.65 -3.01 -13.15
N TYR A 282 3.73 -3.15 -12.38
CA TYR A 282 3.71 -3.82 -11.08
C TYR A 282 2.90 -3.03 -10.06
N TRP A 283 3.15 -1.74 -9.93
CA TRP A 283 2.49 -0.89 -8.93
C TRP A 283 0.99 -0.74 -9.16
N ASP A 284 0.51 -0.72 -10.41
CA ASP A 284 -0.91 -0.74 -10.73
C ASP A 284 -1.61 -2.01 -10.22
N GLN A 285 -0.94 -3.16 -10.29
CA GLN A 285 -1.49 -4.39 -9.73
C GLN A 285 -1.49 -4.37 -8.19
N GLN A 286 -0.39 -3.90 -7.57
CA GLN A 286 -0.23 -3.99 -6.13
C GLN A 286 -1.04 -2.93 -5.36
N VAL A 287 -1.34 -1.77 -5.94
CA VAL A 287 -2.18 -0.75 -5.29
C VAL A 287 -3.58 -1.26 -4.96
N LYS A 288 -4.08 -2.26 -5.69
CA LYS A 288 -5.36 -2.95 -5.38
C LYS A 288 -5.33 -3.59 -3.99
N GLU A 289 -4.23 -4.30 -3.68
CA GLU A 289 -4.05 -4.93 -2.37
C GLU A 289 -3.88 -3.87 -1.26
N VAL A 290 -3.11 -2.81 -1.53
CA VAL A 290 -2.98 -1.69 -0.61
C VAL A 290 -4.35 -1.10 -0.26
N LEU A 291 -5.20 -0.82 -1.25
CA LEU A 291 -6.56 -0.29 -1.05
C LEU A 291 -7.43 -1.26 -0.26
N ARG A 292 -7.38 -2.55 -0.59
CA ARG A 292 -8.15 -3.60 0.10
C ARG A 292 -7.78 -3.69 1.57
N ILE A 293 -6.47 -3.81 1.86
CA ILE A 293 -5.98 -3.96 3.24
C ILE A 293 -6.23 -2.66 4.03
N ALA A 294 -5.98 -1.49 3.43
CA ALA A 294 -6.29 -0.20 4.06
C ALA A 294 -7.78 -0.14 4.47
N ALA A 295 -8.70 -0.49 3.56
CA ALA A 295 -10.13 -0.49 3.85
C ALA A 295 -10.52 -1.47 4.95
N GLU A 296 -9.84 -2.60 5.08
CA GLU A 296 -10.02 -3.54 6.20
C GLU A 296 -9.56 -2.97 7.54
N LYS A 297 -8.37 -2.34 7.55
CA LYS A 297 -7.72 -1.87 8.79
C LYS A 297 -8.29 -0.54 9.29
N LEU A 298 -8.93 0.24 8.42
CA LEU A 298 -9.55 1.53 8.72
C LEU A 298 -11.02 1.42 9.19
N ARG A 299 -11.42 0.27 9.70
CA ARG A 299 -12.76 0.11 10.29
C ARG A 299 -12.78 0.61 11.72
N ALA A 300 -13.82 1.37 12.07
CA ALA A 300 -14.07 1.72 13.46
C ALA A 300 -14.08 0.44 14.33
N PRO A 301 -13.49 0.45 15.52
CA PRO A 301 -13.60 -0.67 16.44
C PRO A 301 -15.09 -1.00 16.63
N LYS A 302 -15.46 -2.27 16.48
CA LYS A 302 -16.81 -2.71 16.86
C LYS A 302 -16.98 -2.34 18.33
N ALA A 303 -18.04 -1.59 18.66
CA ALA A 303 -18.38 -1.33 20.05
C ALA A 303 -18.37 -2.69 20.78
N SER A 304 -17.52 -2.83 21.78
CA SER A 304 -17.52 -4.02 22.63
C SER A 304 -18.91 -4.06 23.28
N GLY A 305 -19.75 -4.99 22.83
CA GLY A 305 -21.04 -5.23 23.44
C GLY A 305 -20.80 -5.47 24.92
N LYS A 306 -21.32 -4.60 25.79
CA LYS A 306 -21.40 -4.89 27.21
C LYS A 306 -22.19 -6.18 27.33
N ILE A 307 -21.52 -7.28 27.67
CA ILE A 307 -22.20 -8.50 28.13
C ILE A 307 -22.87 -8.09 29.44
N SER A 308 -24.15 -7.78 29.35
CA SER A 308 -25.00 -7.63 30.53
C SER A 308 -25.20 -9.03 31.11
N HIS A 309 -24.39 -9.41 32.08
CA HIS A 309 -24.77 -10.50 32.97
C HIS A 309 -25.94 -10.00 33.84
N ARG A 310 -27.13 -10.49 33.50
CA ARG A 310 -28.27 -10.53 34.43
C ARG A 310 -28.28 -11.88 35.18
#